data_ae06defa9710dc87899826a2cd079157
#
_entry.id   ae06defa9710dc87899826a2cd079157
#
_cell.length_a   1.000
_cell.length_b   1.000
_cell.length_c   1.000
_cell.angle_alpha   90.00
_cell.angle_beta   90.00
_cell.angle_gamma   90.00
#
_symmetry.space_group_name_H-M   'P 1'
#
loop_
_entity.id
_entity.type
_entity.pdbx_description
1 polymer ?
#
loop_
_entity_poly.entity_id
_entity_poly.type
_entity_poly.pdbx_seq_one_letter_code
_entity_poly.pdbx_strand_id
1 'polypeptide(L)'
;MEPKQKILIVDDSEINRAMLKEILGEGYEYLEAENGLRAIEILRRRTDIALVLLDLIMPEMDGFDVLRVMQCYAWQEEIPVIVISAAEDTRSVERAYDMGVADYIRRPFERVMVLRRVK
;
A
#
# COMPACT_ATOMS: atom_id res chain seq x y z
N MET A 1 19.76 -18.55 4.31
CA MET A 1 19.36 -17.31 3.61
C MET A 1 17.88 -17.03 3.90
N GLU A 2 17.60 -15.89 4.44
CA GLU A 2 16.22 -15.55 4.74
C GLU A 2 15.48 -15.12 3.47
N PRO A 3 14.23 -15.51 3.31
CA PRO A 3 13.44 -15.04 2.18
C PRO A 3 13.20 -13.53 2.28
N LYS A 4 13.11 -12.87 1.14
CA LYS A 4 12.79 -11.45 1.09
C LYS A 4 11.36 -11.22 1.57
N GLN A 5 11.15 -10.12 2.27
CA GLN A 5 9.80 -9.69 2.64
C GLN A 5 9.04 -9.26 1.39
N LYS A 6 7.76 -9.56 1.36
CA LYS A 6 6.90 -9.26 0.22
C LYS A 6 6.08 -8.01 0.47
N ILE A 7 6.13 -7.09 -0.48
CA ILE A 7 5.38 -5.84 -0.43
C ILE A 7 4.36 -5.85 -1.58
N LEU A 8 3.10 -5.63 -1.25
CA LEU A 8 2.05 -5.44 -2.24
C LEU A 8 1.89 -3.95 -2.52
N ILE A 9 2.08 -3.55 -3.77
CA ILE A 9 1.92 -2.16 -4.20
C ILE A 9 0.61 -2.05 -4.98
N VAL A 10 -0.31 -1.27 -4.45
CA VAL A 10 -1.64 -1.05 -5.05
C VAL A 10 -1.73 0.38 -5.53
N ASP A 11 -1.67 0.59 -6.83
CA ASP A 11 -1.73 1.91 -7.45
C ASP A 11 -2.14 1.71 -8.91
N ASP A 12 -3.03 2.53 -9.41
CA ASP A 12 -3.48 2.42 -10.80
C ASP A 12 -2.44 2.95 -11.81
N SER A 13 -1.42 3.65 -11.33
CA SER A 13 -0.34 4.17 -12.16
C SER A 13 0.84 3.21 -12.20
N GLU A 14 1.12 2.66 -13.37
CA GLU A 14 2.28 1.82 -13.59
C GLU A 14 3.59 2.56 -13.27
N ILE A 15 3.64 3.85 -13.60
CA ILE A 15 4.80 4.70 -13.32
C ILE A 15 5.03 4.81 -11.82
N ASN A 16 3.98 5.05 -11.04
CA ASN A 16 4.10 5.14 -9.58
C ASN A 16 4.58 3.83 -8.97
N ARG A 17 4.05 2.70 -9.45
CA ARG A 17 4.50 1.39 -8.97
C ARG A 17 5.97 1.17 -9.26
N ALA A 18 6.41 1.52 -10.47
CA ALA A 18 7.81 1.40 -10.85
C ALA A 18 8.72 2.29 -10.02
N MET A 19 8.30 3.52 -9.73
CA MET A 19 9.05 4.45 -8.89
C MET A 19 9.24 3.91 -7.48
N LEU A 20 8.19 3.37 -6.89
CA LEU A 20 8.26 2.80 -5.53
C LEU A 20 9.20 1.61 -5.48
N LYS A 21 9.14 0.73 -6.47
CA LYS A 21 10.06 -0.42 -6.54
C LYS A 21 11.51 0.03 -6.67
N GLU A 22 11.75 1.04 -7.49
CA GLU A 22 13.11 1.58 -7.65
C GLU A 22 13.63 2.20 -6.35
N ILE A 23 12.80 2.98 -5.66
CA ILE A 23 13.19 3.59 -4.39
C ILE A 23 13.48 2.55 -3.33
N LEU A 24 12.63 1.54 -3.20
CA LEU A 24 12.77 0.52 -2.17
C LEU A 24 13.88 -0.49 -2.47
N GLY A 25 14.16 -0.71 -3.75
CA GLY A 25 15.32 -1.50 -4.17
C GLY A 25 15.10 -3.00 -4.18
N GLU A 26 16.19 -3.74 -4.24
CA GLU A 26 16.20 -5.18 -4.44
C GLU A 26 16.04 -6.01 -3.15
N GLY A 27 15.96 -5.35 -2.00
CA GLY A 27 15.83 -6.04 -0.72
C GLY A 27 14.46 -6.66 -0.46
N TYR A 28 13.49 -6.40 -1.33
CA TYR A 28 12.11 -6.86 -1.19
C TYR A 28 11.64 -7.59 -2.44
N GLU A 29 10.63 -8.42 -2.25
CA GLU A 29 9.88 -9.02 -3.35
C GLU A 29 8.58 -8.24 -3.51
N TYR A 30 8.20 -7.92 -4.75
CA TYR A 30 7.05 -7.06 -5.01
C TYR A 30 5.93 -7.80 -5.70
N LEU A 31 4.71 -7.53 -5.24
CA LEU A 31 3.48 -7.88 -5.94
C LEU A 31 2.78 -6.58 -6.30
N GLU A 32 2.13 -6.53 -7.44
CA GLU A 32 1.49 -5.31 -7.92
C GLU A 32 0.02 -5.53 -8.20
N ALA A 33 -0.79 -4.54 -7.84
CA ALA A 33 -2.20 -4.53 -8.18
C ALA A 33 -2.54 -3.16 -8.76
N GLU A 34 -3.17 -3.14 -9.93
CA GLU A 34 -3.55 -1.90 -10.61
C GLU A 34 -4.89 -1.35 -10.15
N ASN A 35 -5.60 -2.09 -9.31
CA ASN A 35 -6.88 -1.63 -8.73
C ASN A 35 -7.17 -2.40 -7.44
N GLY A 36 -8.24 -1.97 -6.76
CA GLY A 36 -8.63 -2.56 -5.48
C GLY A 36 -9.09 -4.02 -5.59
N LEU A 37 -9.78 -4.37 -6.67
CA LEU A 37 -10.24 -5.75 -6.87
C LEU A 37 -9.07 -6.71 -6.97
N ARG A 38 -8.04 -6.34 -7.73
CA ARG A 38 -6.84 -7.15 -7.87
C ARG A 38 -6.09 -7.27 -6.54
N ALA A 39 -6.04 -6.18 -5.76
CA ALA A 39 -5.42 -6.19 -4.44
C ALA A 39 -6.12 -7.20 -3.52
N ILE A 40 -7.44 -7.21 -3.50
CA ILE A 40 -8.21 -8.15 -2.68
C ILE A 40 -7.96 -9.60 -3.11
N GLU A 41 -7.91 -9.85 -4.42
CA GLU A 41 -7.60 -11.20 -4.92
C GLU A 41 -6.25 -11.69 -4.41
N ILE A 42 -5.24 -10.83 -4.46
CA ILE A 42 -3.89 -11.18 -4.00
C ILE A 42 -3.89 -11.43 -2.49
N LEU A 43 -4.50 -10.53 -1.73
CA LEU A 43 -4.56 -10.65 -0.27
C LEU A 43 -5.31 -11.90 0.19
N ARG A 44 -6.33 -12.30 -0.55
CA ARG A 44 -7.12 -13.50 -0.26
C ARG A 44 -6.31 -14.79 -0.42
N ARG A 45 -5.43 -14.81 -1.40
CA ARG A 45 -4.67 -16.01 -1.76
C ARG A 45 -3.33 -16.12 -1.04
N ARG A 46 -2.80 -15.01 -0.55
CA ARG A 46 -1.46 -14.98 0.01
C ARG A 46 -1.49 -14.57 1.47
N THR A 47 -0.79 -15.34 2.28
CA THR A 47 -0.67 -15.08 3.71
C THR A 47 0.71 -14.52 4.07
N ASP A 48 1.57 -14.32 3.08
CA ASP A 48 2.97 -13.96 3.28
C ASP A 48 3.29 -12.51 2.90
N ILE A 49 2.26 -11.67 2.77
CA ILE A 49 2.46 -10.23 2.49
C ILE A 49 2.88 -9.53 3.78
N ALA A 50 4.02 -8.86 3.74
CA ALA A 50 4.56 -8.17 4.92
C ALA A 50 4.08 -6.72 5.04
N LEU A 51 3.71 -6.10 3.92
CA LEU A 51 3.31 -4.68 3.89
C LEU A 51 2.46 -4.42 2.65
N VAL A 52 1.47 -3.55 2.78
CA VAL A 52 0.67 -3.04 1.65
C VAL A 52 0.94 -1.55 1.51
N LEU A 53 1.33 -1.12 0.32
CA LEU A 53 1.39 0.29 -0.08
C LEU A 53 0.14 0.54 -0.92
N LEU A 54 -0.75 1.39 -0.45
CA LEU A 54 -2.11 1.50 -0.99
C LEU A 54 -2.45 2.92 -1.41
N ASP A 55 -2.68 3.12 -2.70
CA ASP A 55 -3.21 4.39 -3.22
C ASP A 55 -4.67 4.54 -2.76
N LEU A 56 -5.00 5.69 -2.21
CA LEU A 56 -6.37 5.97 -1.75
C LEU A 56 -7.32 6.28 -2.90
N ILE A 57 -6.82 6.89 -3.96
CA ILE A 57 -7.68 7.33 -5.07
C ILE A 57 -7.40 6.46 -6.30
N MET A 58 -8.35 5.59 -6.61
CA MET A 58 -8.28 4.71 -7.78
C MET A 58 -9.68 4.58 -8.39
N PRO A 59 -9.79 4.30 -9.69
CA PRO A 59 -11.09 4.07 -10.30
C PRO A 59 -11.72 2.79 -9.77
N GLU A 60 -13.05 2.72 -9.83
CA GLU A 60 -13.88 1.59 -9.41
C GLU A 60 -13.81 1.32 -7.90
N MET A 61 -12.86 0.52 -7.46
CA MET A 61 -12.67 0.20 -6.05
C MET A 61 -11.45 0.95 -5.53
N ASP A 62 -11.66 2.00 -4.73
CA ASP A 62 -10.57 2.85 -4.23
C ASP A 62 -9.89 2.23 -2.98
N GLY A 63 -8.90 2.96 -2.45
CA GLY A 63 -8.15 2.49 -1.29
C GLY A 63 -8.98 2.34 -0.04
N PHE A 64 -10.00 3.19 0.15
CA PHE A 64 -10.88 3.06 1.31
C PHE A 64 -11.71 1.78 1.24
N ASP A 65 -12.14 1.39 0.05
CA ASP A 65 -12.87 0.13 -0.14
C ASP A 65 -11.98 -1.06 0.19
N VAL A 66 -10.71 -1.02 -0.22
CA VAL A 66 -9.74 -2.06 0.13
C VAL A 66 -9.57 -2.15 1.65
N LEU A 67 -9.43 -1.00 2.32
CA LEU A 67 -9.29 -0.95 3.78
C LEU A 67 -10.51 -1.56 4.49
N ARG A 68 -11.72 -1.28 3.99
CA ARG A 68 -12.92 -1.88 4.57
C ARG A 68 -12.92 -3.40 4.48
N VAL A 69 -12.52 -3.93 3.33
CA VAL A 69 -12.44 -5.38 3.15
C VAL A 69 -11.39 -5.97 4.09
N MET A 70 -10.25 -5.32 4.22
CA MET A 70 -9.19 -5.77 5.12
C MET A 70 -9.67 -5.78 6.58
N GLN A 71 -10.45 -4.77 6.98
CA GLN A 71 -11.05 -4.73 8.32
C GLN A 71 -12.04 -5.88 8.54
N CYS A 72 -12.88 -6.16 7.54
CA CYS A 72 -13.86 -7.24 7.64
C CYS A 72 -13.22 -8.61 7.85
N TYR A 73 -12.05 -8.84 7.27
CA TYR A 73 -11.33 -10.10 7.42
C TYR A 73 -10.21 -10.03 8.45
N ALA A 74 -10.08 -8.92 9.17
CA ALA A 74 -9.04 -8.68 10.17
C ALA A 74 -7.61 -8.79 9.63
N TRP A 75 -7.43 -8.58 8.34
CA TRP A 75 -6.09 -8.65 7.72
C TRP A 75 -5.15 -7.55 8.21
N GLN A 76 -5.70 -6.39 8.58
CA GLN A 76 -4.87 -5.28 9.09
C GLN A 76 -4.17 -5.59 10.41
N GLU A 77 -4.65 -6.56 11.15
CA GLU A 77 -4.02 -6.97 12.42
C GLU A 77 -2.66 -7.60 12.16
N GLU A 78 -2.48 -8.21 11.01
CA GLU A 78 -1.24 -8.90 10.65
C GLU A 78 -0.44 -8.17 9.57
N ILE A 79 -1.11 -7.38 8.72
CA ILE A 79 -0.49 -6.73 7.57
C ILE A 79 -0.60 -5.22 7.73
N PRO A 80 0.50 -4.51 8.03
CA PRO A 80 0.45 -3.05 8.09
C PRO A 80 0.20 -2.46 6.71
N VAL A 81 -0.54 -1.36 6.69
CA VAL A 81 -0.87 -0.63 5.47
C VAL A 81 -0.31 0.78 5.56
N ILE A 82 0.43 1.19 4.54
CA ILE A 82 0.86 2.57 4.36
C ILE A 82 0.11 3.11 3.16
N VAL A 83 -0.66 4.19 3.35
CA VAL A 83 -1.44 4.76 2.26
C VAL A 83 -0.64 5.79 1.47
N ILE A 84 -0.97 5.92 0.19
CA ILE A 84 -0.36 6.90 -0.71
C ILE A 84 -1.41 7.96 -1.00
N SER A 85 -1.05 9.23 -0.87
CA SER A 85 -1.99 10.33 -1.05
C SER A 85 -1.35 11.50 -1.79
N ALA A 86 -2.19 12.38 -2.37
CA ALA A 86 -1.74 13.65 -2.89
C ALA A 86 -1.30 14.56 -1.72
N ALA A 87 -0.39 15.49 -1.99
CA ALA A 87 0.19 16.35 -0.96
C ALA A 87 -0.83 17.18 -0.17
N GLU A 88 -1.93 17.59 -0.82
CA GLU A 88 -2.98 18.42 -0.22
C GLU A 88 -4.11 17.63 0.42
N ASP A 89 -4.08 16.31 0.33
CA ASP A 89 -5.22 15.47 0.72
C ASP A 89 -5.18 15.09 2.20
N THR A 90 -5.29 16.08 3.07
CA THR A 90 -5.24 15.89 4.52
C THR A 90 -6.43 15.11 5.06
N ARG A 91 -7.63 15.36 4.51
CA ARG A 91 -8.85 14.68 4.98
C ARG A 91 -8.82 13.19 4.72
N SER A 92 -8.35 12.80 3.54
CA SER A 92 -8.24 11.37 3.20
C SER A 92 -7.21 10.68 4.08
N VAL A 93 -6.11 11.35 4.40
CA VAL A 93 -5.09 10.80 5.30
C VAL A 93 -5.66 10.61 6.71
N GLU A 94 -6.38 11.62 7.24
CA GLU A 94 -7.02 11.50 8.55
C GLU A 94 -8.02 10.35 8.60
N ARG A 95 -8.85 10.23 7.56
CA ARG A 95 -9.81 9.14 7.45
C ARG A 95 -9.12 7.78 7.43
N ALA A 96 -8.01 7.68 6.70
CA ALA A 96 -7.23 6.44 6.64
C ALA A 96 -6.66 6.06 8.00
N TYR A 97 -6.14 7.03 8.76
CA TYR A 97 -5.67 6.76 10.12
C TYR A 97 -6.80 6.27 11.03
N ASP A 98 -7.99 6.84 10.89
CA ASP A 98 -9.16 6.37 11.63
C ASP A 98 -9.51 4.93 11.26
N MET A 99 -9.16 4.49 10.08
CA MET A 99 -9.35 3.12 9.61
C MET A 99 -8.18 2.18 9.94
N GLY A 100 -7.20 2.66 10.69
CA GLY A 100 -6.15 1.80 11.23
C GLY A 100 -4.90 1.62 10.39
N VAL A 101 -4.62 2.53 9.44
CA VAL A 101 -3.38 2.43 8.68
C VAL A 101 -2.17 2.79 9.54
N ALA A 102 -1.01 2.25 9.19
CA ALA A 102 0.22 2.46 9.94
C ALA A 102 0.85 3.83 9.66
N ASP A 103 0.80 4.28 8.41
CA ASP A 103 1.44 5.53 8.00
C ASP A 103 0.92 5.96 6.63
N TYR A 104 1.47 7.06 6.11
CA TYR A 104 1.14 7.55 4.77
C TYR A 104 2.39 8.05 4.05
N ILE A 105 2.33 8.06 2.72
CA ILE A 105 3.36 8.58 1.84
C ILE A 105 2.70 9.59 0.89
N ARG A 106 3.26 10.80 0.79
CA ARG A 106 2.75 11.84 -0.08
C ARG A 106 3.39 11.79 -1.47
N ARG A 107 2.61 12.11 -2.48
CA ARG A 107 3.14 12.33 -3.82
C ARG A 107 3.45 13.82 -4.00
N PRO A 108 4.52 14.21 -4.72
CA PRO A 108 5.50 13.33 -5.37
C PRO A 108 6.38 12.60 -4.36
N PHE A 109 6.88 11.42 -4.75
CA PHE A 109 7.66 10.58 -3.85
C PHE A 109 9.04 11.17 -3.58
N GLU A 110 9.38 11.31 -2.31
CA GLU A 110 10.72 11.66 -1.88
C GLU A 110 11.39 10.39 -1.35
N ARG A 111 12.52 10.03 -1.93
CA ARG A 111 13.22 8.79 -1.62
C ARG A 111 13.45 8.58 -0.12
N VAL A 112 13.96 9.60 0.55
CA VAL A 112 14.26 9.53 1.99
C VAL A 112 13.00 9.25 2.79
N MET A 113 11.89 9.94 2.47
CA MET A 113 10.63 9.77 3.19
C MET A 113 10.03 8.39 2.97
N VAL A 114 10.06 7.89 1.72
CA VAL A 114 9.54 6.56 1.42
C VAL A 114 10.31 5.49 2.20
N LEU A 115 11.64 5.56 2.15
CA LEU A 115 12.49 4.61 2.86
C LEU A 115 12.26 4.66 4.37
N ARG A 116 12.09 5.84 4.91
CA ARG A 116 11.85 6.03 6.35
C ARG A 116 10.51 5.42 6.79
N ARG A 117 9.46 5.58 5.99
CA ARG A 117 8.12 5.05 6.30
C ARG A 117 8.08 3.53 6.24
N VAL A 118 8.73 2.95 5.25
CA VAL A 118 8.69 1.50 5.02
C VAL A 118 9.56 0.74 6.02
N LYS A 119 10.66 1.33 6.41
CA LYS A 119 11.53 0.73 7.41
C LYS A 119 11.09 1.11 8.81
#